data_8d46c95a09ec5a57bd1548b01d87ddb2
#
_entry.id   8d46c95a09ec5a57bd1548b01d87ddb2
#
_cell.length_a   1.000
_cell.length_b   1.000
_cell.length_c   1.000
_cell.angle_alpha   90.00
_cell.angle_beta   90.00
_cell.angle_gamma   90.00
#
_symmetry.space_group_name_H-M   'P 1'
#
loop_
_entity.id
_entity.type
_entity.pdbx_description
1 polymer ?
#
loop_
_entity_poly.entity_id
_entity_poly.type
_entity_poly.pdbx_seq_one_letter_code
_entity_poly.pdbx_strand_id
1 'polypeptide(L)'
;MHKTPLEISLKANPDQKIPWRCAVCGFVFTGEKPPKGCPVCHSPSYEFIPEKDRQQLTYNGEKFDIMLINGSSHRAGNTGYMADLAEAVLRERGVSYRRFNLSEYVIDYCWCCYAVRAESCAYPCRNKKDDMPAFHAMLAASKAVIIVSPINWNGMSARLKVFLDRTTCMENLFHINKPGLTEGKVAGILVQGHEDGAIKTAMDIWLNFQQLGYVLAPFGIAFRTHGSHFNSVTDREFFQNDELIVRHTRGVVNNVIETMQLDIGEKLKGKLVPVTE
;
A
#
# COMPACT_ATOMS: atom_id res chain seq x y z
N MET A 1 -9.07 -20.19 -9.07
CA MET A 1 -7.62 -20.36 -8.80
C MET A 1 -6.91 -19.16 -9.41
N HIS A 2 -6.77 -18.08 -8.66
CA HIS A 2 -5.99 -16.94 -9.12
C HIS A 2 -4.54 -17.18 -8.71
N LYS A 3 -3.69 -17.36 -9.70
CA LYS A 3 -2.24 -17.47 -9.52
C LYS A 3 -1.72 -16.15 -8.98
N THR A 4 -1.01 -16.21 -7.87
CA THR A 4 -0.22 -15.07 -7.37
C THR A 4 0.74 -14.62 -8.48
N PRO A 5 1.13 -13.31 -8.56
CA PRO A 5 2.07 -12.81 -9.57
C PRO A 5 3.44 -13.53 -9.60
N LEU A 6 3.74 -14.34 -8.61
CA LEU A 6 4.96 -15.16 -8.51
C LEU A 6 4.90 -16.52 -9.22
N GLU A 7 3.75 -16.91 -9.76
CA GLU A 7 3.62 -18.12 -10.60
C GLU A 7 3.74 -17.83 -12.10
N ILE A 8 4.37 -16.71 -12.49
CA ILE A 8 4.89 -16.61 -13.85
C ILE A 8 6.00 -17.65 -13.93
N SER A 9 5.65 -18.78 -14.50
CA SER A 9 6.53 -19.88 -14.83
C SER A 9 7.81 -19.35 -15.46
N LEU A 10 8.86 -19.21 -14.65
CA LEU A 10 10.23 -19.11 -15.11
C LEU A 10 10.58 -20.46 -15.74
N LYS A 11 10.30 -20.65 -17.02
CA LYS A 11 11.11 -21.49 -17.89
C LYS A 11 12.44 -20.76 -18.07
N ALA A 12 13.15 -20.54 -16.95
CA ALA A 12 14.48 -19.98 -16.96
C ALA A 12 15.42 -21.10 -17.45
N ASN A 13 16.25 -20.76 -18.41
CA ASN A 13 17.44 -21.52 -18.71
C ASN A 13 18.21 -21.65 -17.36
N PRO A 14 18.48 -22.86 -16.82
CA PRO A 14 19.02 -23.04 -15.48
C PRO A 14 20.40 -22.36 -15.27
N ASP A 15 21.12 -22.02 -16.31
CA ASP A 15 22.44 -21.40 -16.27
C ASP A 15 22.43 -19.89 -16.47
N GLN A 16 21.26 -19.26 -16.56
CA GLN A 16 21.17 -17.83 -16.81
C GLN A 16 21.26 -17.02 -15.52
N LYS A 17 22.38 -16.34 -15.28
CA LYS A 17 22.54 -15.36 -14.21
C LYS A 17 21.65 -14.14 -14.49
N ILE A 18 20.80 -13.80 -13.53
CA ILE A 18 19.92 -12.62 -13.58
C ILE A 18 20.22 -11.67 -12.42
N PRO A 19 19.95 -10.37 -12.56
CA PRO A 19 20.01 -9.46 -11.44
C PRO A 19 18.81 -9.69 -10.49
N TRP A 20 19.11 -9.73 -9.20
CA TRP A 20 18.17 -9.85 -8.08
C TRP A 20 18.28 -8.59 -7.22
N ARG A 21 17.21 -7.84 -7.06
CA ARG A 21 17.18 -6.65 -6.20
C ARG A 21 16.58 -6.97 -4.84
N CYS A 22 17.30 -6.64 -3.78
CA CYS A 22 16.75 -6.66 -2.42
C CYS A 22 15.62 -5.63 -2.31
N ALA A 23 14.41 -6.07 -2.00
CA ALA A 23 13.24 -5.20 -1.86
C ALA A 23 13.39 -4.21 -0.66
N VAL A 24 14.20 -4.57 0.33
CA VAL A 24 14.41 -3.76 1.53
C VAL A 24 15.35 -2.59 1.29
N CYS A 25 16.58 -2.85 0.80
CA CYS A 25 17.62 -1.83 0.69
C CYS A 25 18.03 -1.44 -0.74
N GLY A 26 17.49 -2.12 -1.75
CA GLY A 26 17.83 -1.86 -3.15
C GLY A 26 19.12 -2.51 -3.66
N PHE A 27 19.89 -3.21 -2.82
CA PHE A 27 21.10 -3.90 -3.26
C PHE A 27 20.81 -4.89 -4.38
N VAL A 28 21.62 -4.85 -5.44
CA VAL A 28 21.49 -5.74 -6.60
C VAL A 28 22.59 -6.81 -6.57
N PHE A 29 22.18 -8.05 -6.69
CA PHE A 29 23.04 -9.23 -6.81
C PHE A 29 22.77 -9.92 -8.13
N THR A 30 23.82 -10.35 -8.84
CA THR A 30 23.68 -11.09 -10.09
C THR A 30 24.04 -12.57 -9.88
N GLY A 31 23.09 -13.44 -10.15
CA GLY A 31 23.27 -14.89 -9.98
C GLY A 31 22.09 -15.70 -10.52
N GLU A 32 22.23 -17.03 -10.53
CA GLU A 32 21.16 -17.97 -10.92
C GLU A 32 19.99 -17.94 -9.93
N LYS A 33 20.29 -17.73 -8.66
CA LYS A 33 19.35 -17.64 -7.54
C LYS A 33 19.69 -16.44 -6.67
N PRO A 34 18.73 -15.92 -5.88
CA PRO A 34 19.03 -14.87 -4.91
C PRO A 34 20.05 -15.38 -3.87
N PRO A 35 20.86 -14.51 -3.28
CA PRO A 35 21.77 -14.89 -2.20
C PRO A 35 20.98 -15.36 -0.97
N LYS A 36 21.58 -16.16 -0.10
CA LYS A 36 20.94 -16.62 1.15
C LYS A 36 20.47 -15.49 2.06
N GLY A 37 21.13 -14.35 1.99
CA GLY A 37 20.80 -13.11 2.68
C GLY A 37 21.45 -11.93 2.02
N CYS A 38 20.90 -10.74 2.23
CA CYS A 38 21.44 -9.51 1.70
C CYS A 38 22.74 -9.12 2.43
N PRO A 39 23.87 -8.90 1.74
CA PRO A 39 25.12 -8.53 2.39
C PRO A 39 25.09 -7.11 2.98
N VAL A 40 24.10 -6.29 2.63
CA VAL A 40 24.00 -4.88 3.07
C VAL A 40 23.05 -4.73 4.27
N CYS A 41 21.86 -5.31 4.21
CA CYS A 41 20.84 -5.14 5.25
C CYS A 41 20.46 -6.45 5.95
N HIS A 42 21.16 -7.53 5.63
CA HIS A 42 20.94 -8.87 6.18
C HIS A 42 19.54 -9.47 6.00
N SER A 43 18.70 -8.86 5.16
CA SER A 43 17.39 -9.40 4.85
C SER A 43 17.47 -10.77 4.18
N PRO A 44 16.55 -11.69 4.48
CA PRO A 44 16.55 -13.05 3.94
C PRO A 44 16.39 -13.10 2.41
N SER A 45 16.72 -14.24 1.82
CA SER A 45 16.66 -14.46 0.35
C SER A 45 15.28 -14.21 -0.26
N TYR A 46 14.21 -14.46 0.48
CA TYR A 46 12.85 -14.24 -0.01
C TYR A 46 12.47 -12.76 -0.20
N GLU A 47 13.28 -11.83 0.31
CA GLU A 47 13.12 -10.39 0.05
C GLU A 47 13.79 -9.94 -1.26
N PHE A 48 14.43 -10.85 -2.00
CA PHE A 48 14.96 -10.53 -3.31
C PHE A 48 13.90 -10.74 -4.41
N ILE A 49 13.87 -9.81 -5.34
CA ILE A 49 12.98 -9.78 -6.49
C ILE A 49 13.84 -9.85 -7.75
N PRO A 50 13.51 -10.70 -8.73
CA PRO A 50 14.21 -10.70 -10.00
C PRO A 50 14.02 -9.33 -10.69
N GLU A 51 15.11 -8.69 -11.10
CA GLU A 51 15.10 -7.38 -11.77
C GLU A 51 15.23 -7.52 -13.30
N LYS A 52 15.23 -8.76 -13.79
CA LYS A 52 15.29 -9.04 -15.21
C LYS A 52 14.04 -8.47 -15.88
N ASP A 53 14.26 -7.57 -16.84
CA ASP A 53 13.19 -7.00 -17.67
C ASP A 53 12.09 -6.30 -16.84
N ARG A 54 12.47 -5.59 -15.77
CA ARG A 54 11.52 -4.84 -14.97
C ARG A 54 10.75 -3.86 -15.88
N GLN A 55 9.53 -4.25 -16.20
CA GLN A 55 8.59 -3.34 -16.84
C GLN A 55 7.95 -2.44 -15.77
N GLN A 56 7.78 -1.18 -16.11
CA GLN A 56 7.00 -0.26 -15.31
C GLN A 56 5.59 -0.83 -15.14
N LEU A 57 5.04 -0.73 -13.91
CA LEU A 57 3.66 -1.16 -13.65
C LEU A 57 2.70 -0.40 -14.57
N THR A 58 1.84 -1.13 -15.23
CA THR A 58 0.76 -0.59 -16.05
C THR A 58 -0.58 -1.04 -15.52
N TYR A 59 -1.60 -0.22 -15.70
CA TYR A 59 -2.98 -0.57 -15.39
C TYR A 59 -3.79 -0.67 -16.67
N ASN A 60 -4.32 -1.84 -16.92
CA ASN A 60 -5.06 -2.19 -18.15
C ASN A 60 -6.58 -1.95 -18.05
N GLY A 61 -7.06 -1.33 -16.96
CA GLY A 61 -8.49 -1.10 -16.74
C GLY A 61 -9.23 -2.28 -16.09
N GLU A 62 -8.54 -3.33 -15.63
CA GLU A 62 -9.17 -4.44 -14.90
C GLU A 62 -9.89 -3.94 -13.64
N LYS A 63 -11.18 -4.25 -13.53
CA LYS A 63 -12.00 -3.80 -12.40
C LYS A 63 -11.73 -4.66 -11.17
N PHE A 64 -11.55 -4.01 -10.04
CA PHE A 64 -11.52 -4.61 -8.71
C PHE A 64 -12.03 -3.58 -7.69
N ASP A 65 -12.54 -4.07 -6.56
CA ASP A 65 -13.21 -3.21 -5.58
C ASP A 65 -12.22 -2.60 -4.58
N ILE A 66 -11.26 -3.37 -4.09
CA ILE A 66 -10.39 -2.95 -2.98
C ILE A 66 -8.91 -3.00 -3.37
N MET A 67 -8.19 -1.90 -3.12
CA MET A 67 -6.72 -1.89 -3.07
C MET A 67 -6.25 -2.24 -1.66
N LEU A 68 -5.50 -3.33 -1.51
CA LEU A 68 -4.78 -3.66 -0.27
C LEU A 68 -3.31 -3.28 -0.44
N ILE A 69 -2.86 -2.27 0.32
CA ILE A 69 -1.51 -1.71 0.20
C ILE A 69 -0.70 -2.00 1.46
N ASN A 70 0.37 -2.76 1.32
CA ASN A 70 1.36 -2.99 2.36
C ASN A 70 2.53 -2.00 2.21
N GLY A 71 2.66 -1.07 3.15
CA GLY A 71 3.72 -0.06 3.18
C GLY A 71 5.05 -0.52 3.79
N SER A 72 5.15 -1.78 4.23
CA SER A 72 6.39 -2.29 4.83
C SER A 72 7.48 -2.50 3.79
N SER A 73 8.73 -2.27 4.19
CA SER A 73 9.90 -2.72 3.43
C SER A 73 10.08 -4.23 3.48
N HIS A 74 9.59 -4.88 4.56
CA HIS A 74 9.60 -6.33 4.76
C HIS A 74 8.22 -6.91 4.43
N ARG A 75 8.05 -7.43 3.22
CA ARG A 75 6.75 -7.98 2.76
C ARG A 75 6.29 -9.21 3.53
N ALA A 76 7.23 -9.98 4.08
CA ALA A 76 6.96 -11.20 4.84
C ALA A 76 7.12 -11.01 6.37
N GLY A 77 7.36 -9.80 6.86
CA GLY A 77 7.41 -9.48 8.29
C GLY A 77 6.01 -9.40 8.93
N ASN A 78 5.94 -8.90 10.15
CA ASN A 78 4.69 -8.80 10.92
C ASN A 78 3.62 -7.94 10.24
N THR A 79 4.01 -6.81 9.63
CA THR A 79 3.10 -5.98 8.84
C THR A 79 2.60 -6.74 7.60
N GLY A 80 3.48 -7.53 6.96
CA GLY A 80 3.11 -8.41 5.85
C GLY A 80 2.12 -9.48 6.27
N TYR A 81 2.27 -10.07 7.47
CA TYR A 81 1.30 -11.01 8.02
C TYR A 81 -0.07 -10.38 8.25
N MET A 82 -0.13 -9.15 8.76
CA MET A 82 -1.39 -8.42 8.90
C MET A 82 -2.06 -8.19 7.53
N ALA A 83 -1.27 -7.93 6.48
CA ALA A 83 -1.77 -7.87 5.12
C ALA A 83 -2.25 -9.25 4.60
N ASP A 84 -1.58 -10.36 4.97
CA ASP A 84 -2.02 -11.72 4.64
C ASP A 84 -3.37 -12.05 5.28
N LEU A 85 -3.58 -11.64 6.53
CA LEU A 85 -4.87 -11.76 7.24
C LEU A 85 -5.96 -10.95 6.55
N ALA A 86 -5.68 -9.70 6.19
CA ALA A 86 -6.64 -8.86 5.47
C ALA A 86 -7.02 -9.51 4.12
N GLU A 87 -6.05 -10.00 3.39
CA GLU A 87 -6.25 -10.70 2.12
C GLU A 87 -7.10 -11.97 2.29
N ALA A 88 -6.87 -12.74 3.36
CA ALA A 88 -7.67 -13.94 3.66
C ALA A 88 -9.15 -13.59 3.87
N VAL A 89 -9.44 -12.52 4.60
CA VAL A 89 -10.82 -12.04 4.81
C VAL A 89 -11.46 -11.59 3.50
N LEU A 90 -10.74 -10.86 2.65
CA LEU A 90 -11.25 -10.44 1.33
C LEU A 90 -11.63 -11.65 0.47
N ARG A 91 -10.80 -12.70 0.47
CA ARG A 91 -11.11 -13.97 -0.23
C ARG A 91 -12.33 -14.68 0.35
N GLU A 92 -12.41 -14.81 1.68
CA GLU A 92 -13.56 -15.42 2.36
C GLU A 92 -14.88 -14.69 2.01
N ARG A 93 -14.81 -13.37 1.89
CA ARG A 93 -15.97 -12.53 1.57
C ARG A 93 -16.26 -12.45 0.08
N GLY A 94 -15.45 -13.07 -0.79
CA GLY A 94 -15.63 -13.05 -2.24
C GLY A 94 -15.52 -11.67 -2.89
N VAL A 95 -14.81 -10.72 -2.23
CA VAL A 95 -14.63 -9.36 -2.74
C VAL A 95 -13.44 -9.32 -3.69
N SER A 96 -13.59 -8.63 -4.81
CA SER A 96 -12.50 -8.44 -5.76
C SER A 96 -11.47 -7.43 -5.22
N TYR A 97 -10.20 -7.81 -5.25
CA TYR A 97 -9.13 -6.96 -4.72
C TYR A 97 -7.82 -7.13 -5.49
N ARG A 98 -6.93 -6.16 -5.31
CA ARG A 98 -5.51 -6.29 -5.69
C ARG A 98 -4.63 -5.90 -4.50
N ARG A 99 -3.64 -6.76 -4.22
CA ARG A 99 -2.64 -6.52 -3.18
C ARG A 99 -1.36 -5.96 -3.78
N PHE A 100 -0.78 -4.97 -3.12
CA PHE A 100 0.49 -4.33 -3.48
C PHE A 100 1.41 -4.23 -2.27
N ASN A 101 2.58 -4.82 -2.37
CA ASN A 101 3.66 -4.59 -1.40
C ASN A 101 4.53 -3.46 -1.99
N LEU A 102 4.52 -2.27 -1.41
CA LEU A 102 5.22 -1.11 -1.96
C LEU A 102 6.73 -1.33 -2.13
N SER A 103 7.32 -2.28 -1.41
CA SER A 103 8.72 -2.67 -1.57
C SER A 103 9.04 -3.29 -2.93
N GLU A 104 8.04 -3.79 -3.65
CA GLU A 104 8.19 -4.41 -4.97
C GLU A 104 8.20 -3.39 -6.12
N TYR A 105 7.81 -2.14 -5.85
CA TYR A 105 7.63 -1.09 -6.83
C TYR A 105 8.66 0.03 -6.68
N VAL A 106 8.89 0.77 -7.74
CA VAL A 106 9.68 2.02 -7.70
C VAL A 106 8.72 3.18 -7.74
N ILE A 107 8.75 3.98 -6.69
CA ILE A 107 7.99 5.22 -6.57
C ILE A 107 8.97 6.30 -6.14
N ASP A 108 9.19 7.27 -7.01
CA ASP A 108 10.03 8.42 -6.73
C ASP A 108 9.27 9.43 -5.86
N TYR A 109 10.00 10.31 -5.19
CA TYR A 109 9.42 11.38 -4.38
C TYR A 109 8.58 12.36 -5.21
N CYS A 110 7.66 13.04 -4.54
CA CYS A 110 6.85 14.11 -5.15
C CYS A 110 7.74 15.32 -5.48
N TRP A 111 7.56 15.91 -6.66
CA TRP A 111 8.28 17.11 -7.06
C TRP A 111 7.70 18.40 -6.49
N CYS A 112 6.60 18.33 -5.74
CA CYS A 112 5.91 19.46 -5.15
C CYS A 112 5.63 20.59 -6.16
N CYS A 113 5.30 20.24 -7.39
CA CYS A 113 5.13 21.20 -8.48
C CYS A 113 3.98 22.21 -8.23
N TYR A 114 3.03 21.91 -7.36
CA TYR A 114 2.00 22.84 -6.90
C TYR A 114 2.60 24.06 -6.17
N ALA A 115 3.78 23.94 -5.55
CA ALA A 115 4.43 25.03 -4.85
C ALA A 115 4.86 26.19 -5.77
N VAL A 116 4.95 25.95 -7.07
CA VAL A 116 5.21 26.99 -8.07
C VAL A 116 3.90 27.67 -8.46
N ARG A 117 2.88 26.89 -8.76
CA ARG A 117 1.48 27.30 -8.97
C ARG A 117 0.59 26.05 -9.00
N ALA A 118 -0.65 26.17 -8.53
CA ALA A 118 -1.57 25.06 -8.37
C ALA A 118 -1.76 24.26 -9.68
N GLU A 119 -1.93 24.91 -10.81
CA GLU A 119 -2.17 24.26 -12.10
C GLU A 119 -0.98 23.44 -12.60
N SER A 120 0.19 23.60 -11.98
CA SER A 120 1.38 22.79 -12.29
C SER A 120 1.27 21.36 -11.77
N CYS A 121 0.40 21.11 -10.79
CA CYS A 121 0.14 19.80 -10.22
C CYS A 121 -1.28 19.33 -10.57
N ALA A 122 -1.41 18.53 -11.59
CA ALA A 122 -2.69 17.99 -12.03
C ALA A 122 -2.59 16.50 -12.34
N TYR A 123 -3.74 15.81 -12.28
CA TYR A 123 -3.84 14.43 -12.76
C TYR A 123 -4.03 14.41 -14.29
N PRO A 124 -3.32 13.54 -15.01
CA PRO A 124 -2.28 12.63 -14.54
C PRO A 124 -0.97 13.33 -14.14
N CYS A 125 -0.28 12.81 -13.12
CA CYS A 125 0.97 13.36 -12.61
C CYS A 125 2.03 13.51 -13.72
N ARG A 126 2.82 14.57 -13.66
CA ARG A 126 3.89 14.83 -14.64
C ARG A 126 5.08 13.87 -14.53
N ASN A 127 5.38 13.37 -13.32
CA ASN A 127 6.37 12.32 -13.13
C ASN A 127 5.77 10.97 -13.54
N LYS A 128 6.14 10.48 -14.72
CA LYS A 128 5.62 9.24 -15.32
C LYS A 128 6.70 8.15 -15.45
N LYS A 129 7.87 8.35 -14.82
CA LYS A 129 9.02 7.47 -14.99
C LYS A 129 9.05 6.29 -14.02
N ASP A 130 8.07 6.21 -13.13
CA ASP A 130 7.95 5.21 -12.08
C ASP A 130 6.59 4.50 -12.11
N ASP A 131 6.31 3.67 -11.10
CA ASP A 131 5.08 2.88 -11.05
C ASP A 131 3.85 3.68 -10.58
N MET A 132 4.02 4.91 -10.10
CA MET A 132 2.93 5.70 -9.51
C MET A 132 1.78 6.02 -10.48
N PRO A 133 1.98 6.25 -11.78
CA PRO A 133 0.87 6.47 -12.69
C PRO A 133 -0.16 5.35 -12.71
N ALA A 134 0.28 4.08 -12.61
CA ALA A 134 -0.63 2.95 -12.52
C ALA A 134 -1.40 2.93 -11.18
N PHE A 135 -0.72 3.25 -10.09
CA PHE A 135 -1.37 3.37 -8.77
C PHE A 135 -2.42 4.48 -8.73
N HIS A 136 -2.15 5.63 -9.34
CA HIS A 136 -3.16 6.68 -9.47
C HIS A 136 -4.40 6.19 -10.20
N ALA A 137 -4.23 5.52 -11.34
CA ALA A 137 -5.35 4.99 -12.12
C ALA A 137 -6.14 3.93 -11.33
N MET A 138 -5.46 3.07 -10.57
CA MET A 138 -6.08 2.07 -9.71
C MET A 138 -6.81 2.70 -8.51
N LEU A 139 -6.25 3.73 -7.87
CA LEU A 139 -6.94 4.50 -6.82
C LEU A 139 -8.22 5.16 -7.37
N ALA A 140 -8.15 5.71 -8.58
CA ALA A 140 -9.32 6.27 -9.24
C ALA A 140 -10.38 5.21 -9.60
N ALA A 141 -9.98 3.98 -9.93
CA ALA A 141 -10.88 2.91 -10.36
C ALA A 141 -11.47 2.09 -9.21
N SER A 142 -10.74 1.90 -8.10
CA SER A 142 -11.20 1.11 -6.94
C SER A 142 -12.28 1.84 -6.14
N LYS A 143 -13.06 1.10 -5.35
CA LYS A 143 -14.09 1.64 -4.44
C LYS A 143 -13.56 1.88 -3.03
N ALA A 144 -12.56 1.12 -2.63
CA ALA A 144 -11.97 1.24 -1.30
C ALA A 144 -10.47 0.96 -1.29
N VAL A 145 -9.81 1.39 -0.22
CA VAL A 145 -8.41 1.10 0.06
C VAL A 145 -8.24 0.58 1.49
N ILE A 146 -7.38 -0.42 1.65
CA ILE A 146 -6.93 -0.87 2.96
C ILE A 146 -5.42 -0.67 3.01
N ILE A 147 -4.96 0.13 3.96
CA ILE A 147 -3.55 0.42 4.18
C ILE A 147 -3.05 -0.39 5.36
N VAL A 148 -1.93 -1.08 5.17
CA VAL A 148 -1.20 -1.75 6.25
C VAL A 148 0.17 -1.12 6.37
N SER A 149 0.50 -0.53 7.51
CA SER A 149 1.76 0.20 7.72
C SER A 149 2.51 -0.26 8.95
N PRO A 150 3.83 -0.39 8.90
CA PRO A 150 4.63 -0.43 10.12
C PRO A 150 4.69 0.96 10.77
N ILE A 151 5.07 0.99 12.05
CA ILE A 151 5.46 2.21 12.75
C ILE A 151 6.97 2.38 12.58
N ASN A 152 7.40 3.48 11.95
CA ASN A 152 8.79 3.86 11.83
C ASN A 152 8.96 5.28 12.41
N TRP A 153 9.75 5.42 13.48
CA TRP A 153 9.97 6.72 14.13
C TRP A 153 8.67 7.48 14.42
N ASN A 154 7.74 6.83 15.11
CA ASN A 154 6.43 7.37 15.47
C ASN A 154 5.54 7.80 14.28
N GLY A 155 5.79 7.26 13.09
CA GLY A 155 5.05 7.58 11.87
C GLY A 155 4.96 6.40 10.91
N MET A 156 4.32 6.63 9.78
CA MET A 156 4.26 5.64 8.70
C MET A 156 5.64 5.41 8.07
N SER A 157 5.80 4.30 7.37
CA SER A 157 7.04 4.04 6.63
C SER A 157 7.33 5.12 5.58
N ALA A 158 8.60 5.38 5.30
CA ALA A 158 9.00 6.32 4.25
C ALA A 158 8.43 5.93 2.88
N ARG A 159 8.34 4.63 2.57
CA ARG A 159 7.73 4.14 1.32
C ARG A 159 6.26 4.53 1.20
N LEU A 160 5.50 4.35 2.28
CA LEU A 160 4.10 4.75 2.30
C LEU A 160 3.96 6.26 2.23
N LYS A 161 4.84 7.00 2.91
CA LYS A 161 4.81 8.47 2.84
C LYS A 161 5.07 8.98 1.42
N VAL A 162 6.07 8.42 0.73
CA VAL A 162 6.33 8.75 -0.69
C VAL A 162 5.12 8.43 -1.57
N PHE A 163 4.50 7.26 -1.37
CA PHE A 163 3.26 6.91 -2.08
C PHE A 163 2.15 7.95 -1.85
N LEU A 164 1.91 8.33 -0.60
CA LEU A 164 0.88 9.32 -0.26
C LEU A 164 1.23 10.71 -0.80
N ASP A 165 2.47 11.17 -0.68
CA ASP A 165 2.89 12.47 -1.25
C ASP A 165 2.64 12.52 -2.77
N ARG A 166 2.77 11.39 -3.45
CA ARG A 166 2.51 11.31 -4.89
C ARG A 166 1.03 11.36 -5.26
N THR A 167 0.10 11.23 -4.30
CA THR A 167 -1.35 11.43 -4.54
C THR A 167 -1.74 12.91 -4.59
N THR A 168 -0.85 13.85 -4.28
CA THR A 168 -1.11 15.29 -4.34
C THR A 168 -1.71 15.74 -5.69
N CYS A 169 -1.34 15.13 -6.80
CA CYS A 169 -1.93 15.47 -8.10
C CYS A 169 -3.42 15.12 -8.21
N MET A 170 -3.93 14.20 -7.39
CA MET A 170 -5.34 13.82 -7.32
C MET A 170 -6.10 14.76 -6.38
N GLU A 171 -5.50 15.07 -5.23
CA GLU A 171 -6.02 16.02 -4.25
C GLU A 171 -6.13 17.43 -4.86
N ASN A 172 -5.08 17.90 -5.52
CA ASN A 172 -5.02 19.23 -6.13
C ASN A 172 -6.08 19.48 -7.22
N LEU A 173 -6.79 18.46 -7.69
CA LEU A 173 -7.91 18.64 -8.61
C LEU A 173 -8.98 19.55 -8.02
N PHE A 174 -9.23 19.46 -6.71
CA PHE A 174 -10.19 20.33 -6.01
C PHE A 174 -9.76 21.79 -6.06
N HIS A 175 -8.48 22.08 -5.85
CA HIS A 175 -7.94 23.44 -5.86
C HIS A 175 -7.98 24.12 -7.24
N ILE A 176 -7.97 23.33 -8.31
CA ILE A 176 -8.07 23.82 -9.70
C ILE A 176 -9.47 23.66 -10.29
N ASN A 177 -10.49 23.51 -9.44
CA ASN A 177 -11.91 23.38 -9.81
C ASN A 177 -12.19 22.25 -10.81
N LYS A 178 -11.54 21.09 -10.60
CA LYS A 178 -11.80 19.88 -11.38
C LYS A 178 -12.48 18.83 -10.50
N PRO A 179 -13.28 17.93 -11.09
CA PRO A 179 -13.89 16.83 -10.36
C PRO A 179 -12.83 15.96 -9.66
N GLY A 180 -13.08 15.62 -8.41
CA GLY A 180 -12.29 14.64 -7.69
C GLY A 180 -12.42 13.24 -8.27
N LEU A 181 -11.44 12.39 -7.98
CA LEU A 181 -11.39 11.02 -8.49
C LEU A 181 -11.67 9.96 -7.40
N THR A 182 -11.69 10.39 -6.14
CA THR A 182 -11.70 9.51 -4.98
C THR A 182 -12.77 9.85 -3.94
N GLU A 183 -13.61 10.81 -4.22
CA GLU A 183 -14.67 11.27 -3.32
C GLU A 183 -15.62 10.14 -2.90
N GLY A 184 -15.82 10.03 -1.58
CA GLY A 184 -16.74 9.06 -0.98
C GLY A 184 -16.27 7.61 -1.04
N LYS A 185 -15.07 7.33 -1.53
CA LYS A 185 -14.46 5.99 -1.43
C LYS A 185 -14.12 5.68 0.01
N VAL A 186 -13.98 4.39 0.33
CA VAL A 186 -13.82 3.94 1.71
C VAL A 186 -12.37 3.62 2.02
N ALA A 187 -11.89 4.03 3.21
CA ALA A 187 -10.57 3.68 3.70
C ALA A 187 -10.64 2.84 4.97
N GLY A 188 -9.71 1.87 5.08
CA GLY A 188 -9.39 1.15 6.31
C GLY A 188 -7.89 1.18 6.58
N ILE A 189 -7.48 1.23 7.84
CA ILE A 189 -6.09 1.42 8.24
C ILE A 189 -5.70 0.40 9.30
N LEU A 190 -4.63 -0.31 9.03
CA LEU A 190 -4.04 -1.32 9.91
C LEU A 190 -2.59 -0.91 10.21
N VAL A 191 -2.23 -0.79 11.49
CA VAL A 191 -0.90 -0.34 11.89
C VAL A 191 -0.27 -1.35 12.84
N GLN A 192 1.00 -1.64 12.61
CA GLN A 192 1.75 -2.55 13.45
C GLN A 192 3.13 -1.99 13.76
N GLY A 193 3.60 -2.17 14.99
CA GLY A 193 4.95 -1.76 15.39
C GLY A 193 5.36 -2.33 16.74
N HIS A 194 6.58 -1.98 17.13
CA HIS A 194 7.14 -2.45 18.39
C HIS A 194 6.67 -1.61 19.57
N GLU A 195 6.60 -0.29 19.41
CA GLU A 195 6.44 0.66 20.50
C GLU A 195 5.35 1.71 20.18
N ASP A 196 5.59 2.92 20.60
CA ASP A 196 4.68 4.04 20.54
C ASP A 196 4.40 4.56 19.09
N GLY A 197 3.42 5.44 19.00
CA GLY A 197 3.12 6.12 17.74
C GLY A 197 2.06 5.44 16.87
N ALA A 198 1.43 4.36 17.34
CA ALA A 198 0.43 3.64 16.55
C ALA A 198 -0.75 4.51 16.15
N ILE A 199 -1.35 5.22 17.11
CA ILE A 199 -2.48 6.11 16.86
C ILE A 199 -2.06 7.27 15.96
N LYS A 200 -0.90 7.88 16.26
CA LYS A 200 -0.36 8.96 15.42
C LYS A 200 -0.15 8.49 13.99
N THR A 201 0.48 7.33 13.80
CA THR A 201 0.70 6.75 12.46
C THR A 201 -0.62 6.54 11.72
N ALA A 202 -1.63 5.99 12.38
CA ALA A 202 -2.95 5.78 11.79
C ALA A 202 -3.62 7.10 11.41
N MET A 203 -3.53 8.11 12.26
CA MET A 203 -4.08 9.44 12.00
C MET A 203 -3.33 10.18 10.89
N ASP A 204 -2.01 10.09 10.84
CA ASP A 204 -1.20 10.66 9.75
C ASP A 204 -1.62 10.04 8.40
N ILE A 205 -1.88 8.73 8.35
CA ILE A 205 -2.37 8.06 7.13
C ILE A 205 -3.79 8.54 6.82
N TRP A 206 -4.67 8.56 7.81
CA TRP A 206 -6.06 8.95 7.63
C TRP A 206 -6.20 10.38 7.09
N LEU A 207 -5.45 11.34 7.63
CA LEU A 207 -5.51 12.73 7.20
C LEU A 207 -5.18 12.88 5.71
N ASN A 208 -4.25 12.08 5.15
CA ASN A 208 -3.98 12.09 3.72
C ASN A 208 -5.20 11.58 2.90
N PHE A 209 -5.85 10.50 3.35
CA PHE A 209 -7.03 9.97 2.65
C PHE A 209 -8.25 10.87 2.82
N GLN A 210 -8.39 11.53 3.95
CA GLN A 210 -9.45 12.51 4.19
C GLN A 210 -9.35 13.68 3.20
N GLN A 211 -8.13 14.19 2.93
CA GLN A 211 -7.90 15.22 1.93
C GLN A 211 -8.23 14.77 0.50
N LEU A 212 -8.12 13.47 0.23
CA LEU A 212 -8.54 12.87 -1.04
C LEU A 212 -10.08 12.64 -1.12
N GLY A 213 -10.84 13.00 -0.09
CA GLY A 213 -12.29 12.80 -0.03
C GLY A 213 -12.75 11.41 0.35
N TYR A 214 -11.89 10.56 0.90
CA TYR A 214 -12.27 9.24 1.39
C TYR A 214 -13.11 9.33 2.66
N VAL A 215 -13.94 8.32 2.88
CA VAL A 215 -14.69 8.06 4.11
C VAL A 215 -13.97 6.98 4.92
N LEU A 216 -13.68 7.23 6.18
CA LEU A 216 -13.18 6.18 7.06
C LEU A 216 -14.34 5.22 7.40
N ALA A 217 -14.13 3.92 7.23
CA ALA A 217 -15.12 2.94 7.68
C ALA A 217 -15.32 3.06 9.22
N PRO A 218 -16.55 2.86 9.74
CA PRO A 218 -16.76 2.76 11.19
C PRO A 218 -15.83 1.68 11.78
N PHE A 219 -15.12 2.00 12.86
CA PHE A 219 -14.06 1.14 13.41
C PHE A 219 -13.02 0.72 12.36
N GLY A 220 -12.74 1.60 11.40
CA GLY A 220 -11.86 1.35 10.26
C GLY A 220 -10.37 1.48 10.57
N ILE A 221 -9.99 1.70 11.82
CA ILE A 221 -8.60 1.75 12.27
C ILE A 221 -8.37 0.67 13.31
N ALA A 222 -7.32 -0.13 13.11
CA ALA A 222 -6.80 -1.01 14.13
C ALA A 222 -5.27 -0.98 14.16
N PHE A 223 -4.72 -1.20 15.34
CA PHE A 223 -3.28 -1.26 15.53
C PHE A 223 -2.88 -2.32 16.55
N ARG A 224 -1.62 -2.74 16.46
CA ARG A 224 -1.01 -3.64 17.42
C ARG A 224 0.46 -3.28 17.65
N THR A 225 0.86 -3.15 18.92
CA THR A 225 2.24 -2.93 19.33
C THR A 225 2.67 -4.03 20.30
N HIS A 226 3.91 -4.44 20.27
CA HIS A 226 4.43 -5.59 21.02
C HIS A 226 5.61 -5.27 21.94
N GLY A 227 5.98 -4.01 22.09
CA GLY A 227 7.20 -3.62 22.79
C GLY A 227 8.48 -3.87 21.98
N SER A 228 9.61 -3.43 22.51
CA SER A 228 10.89 -3.37 21.80
C SER A 228 11.64 -4.71 21.69
N HIS A 229 11.10 -5.80 22.20
CA HIS A 229 11.82 -7.07 22.32
C HIS A 229 11.71 -7.98 21.10
N PHE A 230 10.92 -7.63 20.12
CA PHE A 230 10.60 -8.51 18.99
C PHE A 230 11.29 -8.08 17.72
N ASN A 231 11.96 -9.03 17.09
CA ASN A 231 12.49 -8.89 15.74
C ASN A 231 11.36 -9.10 14.72
N SER A 232 11.03 -8.07 13.95
CA SER A 232 9.93 -8.06 12.98
C SER A 232 10.05 -9.10 11.85
N VAL A 233 11.21 -9.72 11.71
CA VAL A 233 11.46 -10.75 10.70
C VAL A 233 11.38 -12.15 11.30
N THR A 234 11.86 -12.32 12.54
CA THR A 234 11.96 -13.63 13.21
C THR A 234 10.78 -13.94 14.12
N ASP A 235 10.05 -12.93 14.60
CA ASP A 235 8.97 -13.10 15.57
C ASP A 235 7.57 -13.22 14.92
N ARG A 236 7.52 -13.53 13.63
CA ARG A 236 6.27 -13.75 12.91
C ARG A 236 5.41 -14.84 13.57
N GLU A 237 6.02 -15.87 14.13
CA GLU A 237 5.31 -16.95 14.81
C GLU A 237 4.54 -16.46 16.03
N PHE A 238 5.13 -15.57 16.84
CA PHE A 238 4.43 -14.93 17.94
C PHE A 238 3.21 -14.14 17.45
N PHE A 239 3.36 -13.40 16.38
CA PHE A 239 2.32 -12.62 15.74
C PHE A 239 1.17 -13.49 15.22
N GLN A 240 1.49 -14.67 14.67
CA GLN A 240 0.50 -15.62 14.16
C GLN A 240 -0.40 -16.17 15.26
N ASN A 241 0.08 -16.21 16.51
CA ASN A 241 -0.65 -16.66 17.68
C ASN A 241 -1.38 -15.53 18.41
N ASP A 242 -1.31 -14.29 17.96
CA ASP A 242 -2.01 -13.16 18.57
C ASP A 242 -3.45 -13.05 18.04
N GLU A 243 -4.40 -13.57 18.82
CA GLU A 243 -5.82 -13.54 18.49
C GLU A 243 -6.38 -12.12 18.29
N LEU A 244 -5.81 -11.11 18.96
CA LEU A 244 -6.24 -9.72 18.82
C LEU A 244 -5.92 -9.18 17.43
N ILE A 245 -4.76 -9.50 16.88
CA ILE A 245 -4.41 -9.12 15.50
C ILE A 245 -5.41 -9.70 14.51
N VAL A 246 -5.72 -10.99 14.65
CA VAL A 246 -6.67 -11.68 13.77
C VAL A 246 -8.04 -11.00 13.88
N ARG A 247 -8.53 -10.80 15.10
CA ARG A 247 -9.85 -10.19 15.35
C ARG A 247 -9.93 -8.75 14.84
N HIS A 248 -8.92 -7.93 15.14
CA HIS A 248 -8.90 -6.52 14.74
C HIS A 248 -8.77 -6.36 13.24
N THR A 249 -7.88 -7.11 12.59
CA THR A 249 -7.73 -7.08 11.13
C THR A 249 -9.03 -7.50 10.46
N ARG A 250 -9.63 -8.60 10.89
CA ARG A 250 -10.93 -9.06 10.39
C ARG A 250 -12.02 -8.00 10.57
N GLY A 251 -12.07 -7.35 11.71
CA GLY A 251 -13.02 -6.28 12.01
C GLY A 251 -12.90 -5.12 11.03
N VAL A 252 -11.70 -4.57 10.86
CA VAL A 252 -11.45 -3.46 9.91
C VAL A 252 -11.84 -3.85 8.49
N VAL A 253 -11.39 -5.02 8.00
CA VAL A 253 -11.67 -5.44 6.62
C VAL A 253 -13.17 -5.61 6.38
N ASN A 254 -13.89 -6.27 7.31
CA ASN A 254 -15.34 -6.41 7.21
C ASN A 254 -16.05 -5.05 7.21
N ASN A 255 -15.65 -4.13 8.09
CA ASN A 255 -16.25 -2.80 8.16
C ASN A 255 -16.01 -1.99 6.88
N VAL A 256 -14.84 -2.13 6.26
CA VAL A 256 -14.56 -1.53 4.94
C VAL A 256 -15.50 -2.11 3.88
N ILE A 257 -15.68 -3.44 3.84
CA ILE A 257 -16.57 -4.10 2.88
C ILE A 257 -18.00 -3.63 3.05
N GLU A 258 -18.55 -3.67 4.28
CA GLU A 258 -19.92 -3.24 4.56
C GLU A 258 -20.13 -1.76 4.21
N THR A 259 -19.18 -0.89 4.56
CA THR A 259 -19.27 0.55 4.26
C THR A 259 -19.19 0.80 2.75
N MET A 260 -18.32 0.09 2.04
CA MET A 260 -18.19 0.19 0.59
C MET A 260 -19.49 -0.20 -0.13
N GLN A 261 -20.20 -1.22 0.36
CA GLN A 261 -21.48 -1.68 -0.21
C GLN A 261 -22.61 -0.66 -0.08
N LEU A 262 -22.49 0.33 0.82
CA LEU A 262 -23.47 1.41 0.95
C LEU A 262 -23.40 2.42 -0.22
N ASP A 263 -22.39 2.32 -1.07
CA ASP A 263 -22.18 3.16 -2.26
C ASP A 263 -22.23 4.67 -1.94
N ILE A 264 -21.53 5.03 -0.87
CA ILE A 264 -21.50 6.41 -0.34
C ILE A 264 -20.98 7.38 -1.40
N GLY A 265 -19.99 6.96 -2.19
CA GLY A 265 -19.40 7.78 -3.24
C GLY A 265 -20.41 8.27 -4.25
N GLU A 266 -21.28 7.40 -4.78
CA GLU A 266 -22.31 7.80 -5.72
C GLU A 266 -23.36 8.71 -5.06
N LYS A 267 -23.68 8.48 -3.77
CA LYS A 267 -24.63 9.32 -3.02
C LYS A 267 -24.08 10.73 -2.74
N LEU A 268 -22.78 10.86 -2.60
CA LEU A 268 -22.09 12.13 -2.29
C LEU A 268 -21.56 12.85 -3.53
N LYS A 269 -21.58 12.22 -4.68
CA LYS A 269 -21.02 12.76 -5.93
C LYS A 269 -21.58 14.13 -6.26
N GLY A 270 -20.70 15.10 -6.42
CA GLY A 270 -21.03 16.50 -6.67
C GLY A 270 -21.71 17.24 -5.52
N LYS A 271 -21.76 16.64 -4.31
CA LYS A 271 -22.34 17.25 -3.10
C LYS A 271 -21.30 17.67 -2.10
N LEU A 272 -20.10 17.11 -2.19
CA LEU A 272 -19.00 17.46 -1.29
C LEU A 272 -18.43 18.83 -1.69
N VAL A 273 -18.19 19.66 -0.67
CA VAL A 273 -17.50 20.95 -0.83
C VAL A 273 -16.11 20.79 -0.22
N PRO A 274 -15.05 20.81 -1.03
CA PRO A 274 -13.69 20.78 -0.50
C PRO A 274 -13.48 22.01 0.40
N VAL A 275 -12.89 21.79 1.57
CA VAL A 275 -12.47 22.88 2.44
C VAL A 275 -11.13 23.35 1.94
N THR A 276 -11.16 24.36 1.07
CA THR A 276 -9.96 25.04 0.55
C THR A 276 -9.88 26.41 1.18
N GLU A 277 -8.67 26.80 1.61
CA GLU A 277 -8.40 28.19 2.04
C GLU A 277 -8.43 29.14 0.84
#